data_dba0ec8939502a4dccf5631f077e6fbc
#
_entry.id   dba0ec8939502a4dccf5631f077e6fbc
#
_cell.length_a   1.000
_cell.length_b   1.000
_cell.length_c   1.000
_cell.angle_alpha   90.00
_cell.angle_beta   90.00
_cell.angle_gamma   90.00
#
_symmetry.space_group_name_H-M   'P 1'
#
loop_
_entity.id
_entity.type
_entity.pdbx_description
1 polymer ?
#
loop_
_entity_poly.entity_id
_entity_poly.type
_entity_poly.pdbx_seq_one_letter_code
_entity_poly.pdbx_strand_id
1 'polypeptide(L)'
;MAAALARFSRRALPSSSRLLPLLRPLSSEAASPAAAAAPSPPPTSADRVKWDYRGQRRVIPLGQWVPKIAVDAYVAPNVVLAGQVTVYDGASVWNGSVLRGDLNKITVGFCSNVQERCVLHAAWSSPTGLPAETSIERYVTIGAYSLLRSCTIEPECIIGQHSILMEGSLVETNSILEAGSVLPPGRRIPTGELWAGNPARFVRKLTHEEILEIPKLAVAINDLMQSHFSEFLPYSTVYLEVEKMKKALSIPL
;
A
#
# COMPACT_ATOMS: atom_id res chain seq x y z
N MET A 1 -29.33 -14.57 -45.26
CA MET A 1 -28.57 -13.57 -46.07
C MET A 1 -27.38 -13.14 -45.23
N ALA A 2 -26.28 -13.76 -45.45
CA ALA A 2 -25.04 -13.40 -46.15
C ALA A 2 -24.27 -12.35 -45.34
N ALA A 3 -23.30 -12.74 -44.52
CA ALA A 3 -21.87 -12.86 -44.74
C ALA A 3 -21.19 -11.56 -45.20
N ALA A 4 -20.33 -11.00 -44.30
CA ALA A 4 -19.20 -10.21 -44.69
C ALA A 4 -18.04 -10.42 -43.68
N LEU A 5 -17.16 -11.35 -44.01
CA LEU A 5 -15.85 -11.54 -43.43
C LEU A 5 -14.90 -10.52 -44.05
N ALA A 6 -14.37 -9.60 -43.29
CA ALA A 6 -13.29 -8.71 -43.71
C ALA A 6 -11.93 -9.29 -43.26
N ARG A 7 -11.09 -9.57 -44.25
CA ARG A 7 -9.76 -10.15 -44.20
C ARG A 7 -8.76 -9.16 -43.60
N PHE A 8 -8.04 -9.57 -42.56
CA PHE A 8 -6.82 -8.88 -42.13
C PHE A 8 -5.62 -9.32 -42.97
N SER A 9 -5.12 -8.42 -43.78
CA SER A 9 -3.92 -8.56 -44.60
C SER A 9 -2.65 -8.48 -43.71
N ARG A 10 -1.83 -9.51 -43.76
CA ARG A 10 -0.48 -9.53 -43.24
C ARG A 10 0.40 -8.67 -44.11
N ARG A 11 1.01 -7.62 -43.56
CA ARG A 11 2.13 -6.93 -44.20
C ARG A 11 3.45 -7.48 -43.67
N ALA A 12 4.24 -8.02 -44.58
CA ALA A 12 5.60 -8.49 -44.39
C ALA A 12 6.57 -7.33 -44.21
N LEU A 13 7.57 -7.54 -43.35
CA LEU A 13 8.72 -6.67 -43.17
C LEU A 13 9.73 -6.94 -44.29
N PRO A 14 10.41 -5.94 -44.87
CA PRO A 14 11.55 -6.17 -45.74
C PRO A 14 12.83 -6.29 -44.93
N SER A 15 13.55 -7.35 -45.15
CA SER A 15 14.96 -7.57 -44.82
C SER A 15 15.82 -6.78 -45.77
N SER A 16 16.78 -6.02 -45.25
CA SER A 16 17.98 -5.68 -46.05
C SER A 16 19.21 -5.66 -45.17
N SER A 17 20.00 -6.70 -45.39
CA SER A 17 21.42 -6.82 -45.09
C SER A 17 22.22 -5.85 -45.93
N ARG A 18 23.19 -5.15 -45.32
CA ARG A 18 24.49 -4.83 -45.98
C ARG A 18 25.60 -4.61 -44.96
N LEU A 19 26.59 -5.39 -45.15
CA LEU A 19 27.94 -5.60 -44.75
C LEU A 19 28.82 -4.33 -44.73
N LEU A 20 29.64 -4.21 -43.73
CA LEU A 20 31.08 -3.89 -43.52
C LEU A 20 31.95 -3.49 -44.73
N PRO A 21 33.21 -3.05 -44.56
CA PRO A 21 33.99 -2.58 -43.41
C PRO A 21 34.80 -1.30 -43.71
N LEU A 22 35.45 -0.69 -42.74
CA LEU A 22 36.67 0.08 -42.99
C LEU A 22 37.61 0.06 -41.79
N LEU A 23 38.83 -0.36 -42.13
CA LEU A 23 40.02 -0.54 -41.34
C LEU A 23 40.61 0.79 -40.82
N ARG A 24 41.30 0.64 -39.74
CA ARG A 24 42.27 1.42 -38.97
C ARG A 24 43.27 2.28 -39.76
N PRO A 25 44.01 3.16 -39.02
CA PRO A 25 45.35 2.74 -38.62
C PRO A 25 45.72 3.01 -37.14
N LEU A 26 46.68 2.21 -36.72
CA LEU A 26 47.46 2.29 -35.49
C LEU A 26 48.33 3.54 -35.43
N SER A 27 48.37 4.22 -34.31
CA SER A 27 49.54 4.94 -33.84
C SER A 27 49.81 4.60 -32.39
N SER A 28 51.01 4.08 -32.20
CA SER A 28 51.60 3.74 -30.93
C SER A 28 52.02 5.01 -30.19
N GLU A 29 51.57 5.15 -28.98
CA GLU A 29 52.23 6.01 -27.99
C GLU A 29 52.30 5.28 -26.65
N ALA A 30 53.52 5.08 -26.24
CA ALA A 30 53.87 4.39 -25.02
C ALA A 30 53.56 5.28 -23.83
N ALA A 31 52.63 4.87 -23.00
CA ALA A 31 52.42 5.42 -21.68
C ALA A 31 52.84 4.41 -20.62
N SER A 32 53.70 4.86 -19.72
CA SER A 32 54.25 4.14 -18.56
C SER A 32 53.18 3.41 -17.73
N PRO A 33 53.53 2.28 -17.11
CA PRO A 33 52.61 1.55 -16.26
C PRO A 33 52.37 2.34 -14.97
N ALA A 34 51.22 2.97 -14.86
CA ALA A 34 50.69 3.42 -13.57
C ALA A 34 50.41 2.18 -12.71
N ALA A 35 50.99 2.14 -11.53
CA ALA A 35 50.85 1.06 -10.58
C ALA A 35 49.35 0.73 -10.37
N ALA A 36 48.98 -0.47 -10.77
CA ALA A 36 47.65 -1.01 -10.50
C ALA A 36 47.49 -1.09 -8.99
N ALA A 37 46.58 -0.28 -8.46
CA ALA A 37 46.13 -0.40 -7.09
C ALA A 37 45.59 -1.83 -6.91
N ALA A 38 46.12 -2.55 -5.93
CA ALA A 38 45.65 -3.88 -5.57
C ALA A 38 44.14 -3.86 -5.35
N PRO A 39 43.38 -4.86 -5.83
CA PRO A 39 41.98 -4.95 -5.58
C PRO A 39 41.75 -5.00 -4.07
N SER A 40 40.89 -4.11 -3.55
CA SER A 40 40.49 -4.15 -2.16
C SER A 40 39.94 -5.53 -1.80
N PRO A 41 40.30 -6.11 -0.64
CA PRO A 41 39.82 -7.42 -0.26
C PRO A 41 38.28 -7.44 -0.28
N PRO A 42 37.67 -8.55 -0.71
CA PRO A 42 36.21 -8.66 -0.69
C PRO A 42 35.73 -8.46 0.75
N PRO A 43 34.59 -7.76 0.95
CA PRO A 43 34.08 -7.50 2.30
C PRO A 43 33.94 -8.82 3.05
N THR A 44 34.53 -8.85 4.23
CA THR A 44 34.51 -10.01 5.12
C THR A 44 33.05 -10.41 5.40
N SER A 45 32.81 -11.70 5.52
CA SER A 45 31.47 -12.31 5.64
C SER A 45 30.61 -11.77 6.81
N ALA A 46 31.19 -10.95 7.69
CA ALA A 46 30.51 -10.26 8.80
C ALA A 46 29.57 -9.14 8.34
N ASP A 47 29.85 -8.50 7.19
CA ASP A 47 29.04 -7.38 6.67
C ASP A 47 27.86 -7.80 5.79
N ARG A 48 27.70 -9.10 5.55
CA ARG A 48 26.52 -9.60 4.85
C ARG A 48 25.34 -9.61 5.83
N VAL A 49 24.42 -8.70 5.63
CA VAL A 49 23.11 -8.75 6.29
C VAL A 49 22.50 -10.12 6.03
N LYS A 50 22.44 -10.96 7.07
CA LYS A 50 21.78 -12.26 6.96
C LYS A 50 20.30 -11.99 6.72
N TRP A 51 19.84 -12.37 5.54
CA TRP A 51 18.43 -12.31 5.23
C TRP A 51 17.69 -13.33 6.09
N ASP A 52 16.85 -12.86 7.02
CA ASP A 52 16.00 -13.73 7.80
C ASP A 52 14.67 -13.97 7.05
N TYR A 53 14.54 -15.14 6.48
CA TYR A 53 13.32 -15.57 5.78
C TYR A 53 12.16 -15.89 6.73
N ARG A 54 12.41 -15.98 8.02
CA ARG A 54 11.41 -16.37 9.04
C ARG A 54 10.64 -15.17 9.58
N GLY A 55 11.17 -13.98 9.42
CA GLY A 55 10.55 -12.74 9.86
C GLY A 55 9.79 -12.09 8.73
N GLN A 56 8.48 -12.08 8.77
CA GLN A 56 7.68 -11.23 7.90
C GLN A 56 7.98 -9.77 8.28
N ARG A 57 8.64 -9.04 7.38
CA ARG A 57 8.95 -7.63 7.64
C ARG A 57 7.69 -6.80 7.49
N ARG A 58 7.21 -6.26 8.59
CA ARG A 58 6.06 -5.36 8.63
C ARG A 58 6.36 -4.02 7.95
N VAL A 59 7.53 -3.47 8.16
CA VAL A 59 7.96 -2.18 7.62
C VAL A 59 9.05 -2.41 6.60
N ILE A 60 8.79 -2.03 5.34
CA ILE A 60 9.71 -2.20 4.21
C ILE A 60 10.14 -0.82 3.70
N PRO A 61 11.36 -0.37 4.02
CA PRO A 61 11.88 0.85 3.43
C PRO A 61 12.17 0.64 1.93
N LEU A 62 11.84 1.63 1.12
CA LEU A 62 12.16 1.66 -0.31
C LEU A 62 13.06 2.86 -0.61
N GLY A 63 14.35 2.62 -0.75
CA GLY A 63 15.34 3.69 -0.88
C GLY A 63 15.37 4.59 0.35
N GLN A 64 15.07 5.87 0.17
CA GLN A 64 15.01 6.86 1.26
C GLN A 64 13.64 6.91 1.95
N TRP A 65 12.65 6.23 1.43
CA TRP A 65 11.29 6.25 1.92
C TRP A 65 11.07 5.17 2.96
N VAL A 66 10.90 5.60 4.19
CA VAL A 66 10.62 4.73 5.33
C VAL A 66 9.19 5.01 5.80
N PRO A 67 8.35 3.98 5.96
CA PRO A 67 7.02 4.16 6.52
C PRO A 67 7.09 4.81 7.90
N LYS A 68 6.25 5.83 8.12
CA LYS A 68 6.13 6.57 9.37
C LYS A 68 4.87 6.11 10.08
N ILE A 69 5.02 5.63 11.30
CA ILE A 69 3.93 5.18 12.15
C ILE A 69 3.96 6.06 13.40
N ALA A 70 2.85 6.70 13.72
CA ALA A 70 2.70 7.48 14.93
C ALA A 70 2.72 6.58 16.18
N VAL A 71 2.98 7.17 17.34
CA VAL A 71 3.17 6.43 18.59
C VAL A 71 1.91 5.70 19.02
N ASP A 72 0.76 6.36 18.89
CA ASP A 72 -0.54 5.82 19.28
C ASP A 72 -1.27 5.08 18.15
N ALA A 73 -0.58 4.85 17.03
CA ALA A 73 -1.14 4.11 15.93
C ALA A 73 -0.97 2.60 16.10
N TYR A 74 -2.02 1.87 15.85
CA TYR A 74 -1.98 0.40 15.84
C TYR A 74 -1.71 -0.13 14.44
N VAL A 75 -0.71 -0.96 14.32
CA VAL A 75 -0.43 -1.71 13.09
C VAL A 75 -0.25 -3.18 13.46
N ALA A 76 -1.15 -4.02 12.99
CA ALA A 76 -1.14 -5.45 13.28
C ALA A 76 0.16 -6.14 12.81
N PRO A 77 0.58 -7.24 13.45
CA PRO A 77 1.88 -7.86 13.20
C PRO A 77 2.12 -8.34 11.77
N ASN A 78 1.07 -8.75 11.08
CA ASN A 78 1.12 -9.31 9.71
C ASN A 78 0.72 -8.29 8.62
N VAL A 79 0.73 -7.00 8.95
CA VAL A 79 0.56 -5.91 7.98
C VAL A 79 1.87 -5.66 7.25
N VAL A 80 1.78 -5.29 5.98
CA VAL A 80 2.92 -4.88 5.17
C VAL A 80 2.81 -3.41 4.81
N LEU A 81 3.74 -2.61 5.31
CA LEU A 81 3.88 -1.19 4.97
C LEU A 81 5.14 -1.02 4.13
N ALA A 82 5.01 -0.57 2.89
CA ALA A 82 6.13 -0.40 1.97
C ALA A 82 6.22 1.02 1.41
N GLY A 83 7.38 1.65 1.51
CA GLY A 83 7.69 2.95 0.90
C GLY A 83 7.08 4.15 1.63
N GLN A 84 6.47 5.07 0.88
CA GLN A 84 5.92 6.34 1.39
C GLN A 84 4.56 6.14 2.07
N VAL A 85 4.55 5.53 3.24
CA VAL A 85 3.33 5.33 4.03
C VAL A 85 3.42 6.14 5.30
N THR A 86 2.37 6.90 5.63
CA THR A 86 2.26 7.63 6.89
C THR A 86 0.98 7.22 7.58
N VAL A 87 1.08 6.74 8.81
CA VAL A 87 -0.04 6.38 9.67
C VAL A 87 -0.04 7.35 10.84
N TYR A 88 -1.13 8.12 10.99
CA TYR A 88 -1.27 9.13 12.03
C TYR A 88 -1.77 8.54 13.35
N ASP A 89 -1.77 9.37 14.39
CA ASP A 89 -2.17 8.97 15.74
C ASP A 89 -3.60 8.44 15.80
N GLY A 90 -3.82 7.47 16.68
CA GLY A 90 -5.11 6.80 16.84
C GLY A 90 -5.60 6.02 15.63
N ALA A 91 -4.83 5.98 14.54
CA ALA A 91 -5.20 5.18 13.38
C ALA A 91 -4.91 3.69 13.60
N SER A 92 -5.73 2.83 13.01
CA SER A 92 -5.55 1.39 13.12
C SER A 92 -5.48 0.71 11.75
N VAL A 93 -4.49 -0.16 11.58
CA VAL A 93 -4.34 -1.00 10.38
C VAL A 93 -4.37 -2.46 10.81
N TRP A 94 -5.41 -3.17 10.39
CA TRP A 94 -5.73 -4.51 10.85
C TRP A 94 -5.06 -5.60 10.02
N ASN A 95 -5.22 -6.82 10.49
CA ASN A 95 -4.50 -8.00 10.05
C ASN A 95 -4.53 -8.24 8.52
N GLY A 96 -3.35 -8.56 7.96
CA GLY A 96 -3.22 -8.95 6.56
C GLY A 96 -3.35 -7.81 5.54
N SER A 97 -3.46 -6.56 5.99
CA SER A 97 -3.55 -5.40 5.11
C SER A 97 -2.18 -5.06 4.52
N VAL A 98 -2.17 -4.57 3.27
CA VAL A 98 -0.97 -4.20 2.52
C VAL A 98 -1.09 -2.76 2.06
N LEU A 99 -0.19 -1.89 2.54
CA LEU A 99 -0.11 -0.49 2.13
C LEU A 99 1.17 -0.31 1.31
N ARG A 100 1.02 -0.11 -0.01
CA ARG A 100 2.14 -0.04 -0.95
C ARG A 100 2.30 1.36 -1.53
N GLY A 101 3.11 2.17 -0.87
CA GLY A 101 3.48 3.53 -1.27
C GLY A 101 4.82 3.60 -2.02
N ASP A 102 5.00 2.75 -3.03
CA ASP A 102 6.21 2.68 -3.84
C ASP A 102 6.25 3.74 -4.96
N LEU A 103 5.11 4.04 -5.55
CA LEU A 103 4.99 5.01 -6.64
C LEU A 103 4.57 6.40 -6.14
N ASN A 104 3.75 6.46 -5.10
CA ASN A 104 3.27 7.70 -4.51
C ASN A 104 2.90 7.50 -3.04
N LYS A 105 2.64 8.60 -2.35
CA LYS A 105 2.36 8.63 -0.92
C LYS A 105 1.01 8.00 -0.57
N ILE A 106 0.97 7.30 0.57
CA ILE A 106 -0.26 6.83 1.22
C ILE A 106 -0.34 7.45 2.61
N THR A 107 -1.47 8.06 2.93
CA THR A 107 -1.74 8.62 4.25
C THR A 107 -2.96 7.99 4.87
N VAL A 108 -2.85 7.58 6.13
CA VAL A 108 -3.97 7.13 6.97
C VAL A 108 -4.12 8.13 8.10
N GLY A 109 -5.22 8.88 8.10
CA GLY A 109 -5.47 10.00 8.98
C GLY A 109 -5.81 9.60 10.41
N PHE A 110 -5.98 10.62 11.25
CA PHE A 110 -6.27 10.49 12.67
C PHE A 110 -7.55 9.68 12.94
N CYS A 111 -7.51 8.76 13.88
CA CYS A 111 -8.63 7.89 14.25
C CYS A 111 -9.30 7.17 13.06
N SER A 112 -8.55 6.90 12.00
CA SER A 112 -9.06 6.19 10.83
C SER A 112 -8.67 4.72 10.86
N ASN A 113 -9.57 3.88 10.40
CA ASN A 113 -9.46 2.44 10.55
C ASN A 113 -9.40 1.76 9.17
N VAL A 114 -8.34 1.01 8.94
CA VAL A 114 -8.21 0.12 7.77
C VAL A 114 -8.38 -1.30 8.25
N GLN A 115 -9.52 -1.90 7.98
CA GLN A 115 -9.85 -3.24 8.44
C GLN A 115 -9.02 -4.32 7.71
N GLU A 116 -9.34 -5.60 7.99
CA GLU A 116 -8.52 -6.73 7.59
C GLU A 116 -8.41 -6.87 6.07
N ARG A 117 -7.23 -7.32 5.64
CA ARG A 117 -6.94 -7.69 4.24
C ARG A 117 -7.26 -6.63 3.21
N CYS A 118 -7.18 -5.37 3.60
CA CYS A 118 -7.28 -4.26 2.67
C CYS A 118 -5.98 -4.09 1.89
N VAL A 119 -6.10 -3.68 0.63
CA VAL A 119 -4.95 -3.34 -0.21
C VAL A 119 -5.03 -1.88 -0.62
N LEU A 120 -4.08 -1.09 -0.15
CA LEU A 120 -3.93 0.31 -0.49
C LEU A 120 -2.72 0.49 -1.40
N HIS A 121 -2.95 1.07 -2.55
CA HIS A 121 -1.91 1.31 -3.55
C HIS A 121 -2.02 2.74 -4.08
N ALA A 122 -0.88 3.35 -4.37
CA ALA A 122 -0.82 4.65 -5.02
C ALA A 122 -0.25 4.47 -6.43
N ALA A 123 -0.88 5.06 -7.44
CA ALA A 123 -0.43 5.04 -8.82
C ALA A 123 0.61 6.14 -9.07
N TRP A 124 1.31 6.07 -10.19
CA TRP A 124 2.27 7.10 -10.58
C TRP A 124 1.58 8.43 -10.96
N SER A 125 0.48 8.34 -11.67
CA SER A 125 -0.31 9.50 -12.11
C SER A 125 -1.80 9.16 -12.10
N SER A 126 -2.63 10.18 -11.87
CA SER A 126 -4.08 10.05 -11.96
C SER A 126 -4.57 10.46 -13.35
N PRO A 127 -5.52 9.73 -13.94
CA PRO A 127 -6.12 10.11 -15.23
C PRO A 127 -6.91 11.41 -15.18
N THR A 128 -7.28 11.85 -13.98
CA THR A 128 -8.09 13.06 -13.74
C THR A 128 -7.27 14.32 -13.50
N GLY A 129 -5.92 14.20 -13.47
CA GLY A 129 -5.04 15.33 -13.14
C GLY A 129 -5.03 15.69 -11.64
N LEU A 130 -5.78 14.98 -10.81
CA LEU A 130 -5.71 15.07 -9.34
C LEU A 130 -4.42 14.41 -8.84
N PRO A 131 -3.96 14.73 -7.62
CA PRO A 131 -2.83 14.02 -7.01
C PRO A 131 -3.07 12.52 -7.03
N ALA A 132 -2.07 11.75 -7.45
CA ALA A 132 -2.15 10.31 -7.54
C ALA A 132 -1.83 9.61 -6.20
N GLU A 133 -1.76 10.36 -5.12
CA GLU A 133 -1.63 9.83 -3.77
C GLU A 133 -2.92 9.16 -3.30
N THR A 134 -2.81 8.28 -2.32
CA THR A 134 -3.98 7.74 -1.61
C THR A 134 -4.07 8.44 -0.27
N SER A 135 -5.05 9.32 -0.13
CA SER A 135 -5.28 10.09 1.09
C SER A 135 -6.56 9.61 1.78
N ILE A 136 -6.40 9.17 3.02
CA ILE A 136 -7.48 8.83 3.93
C ILE A 136 -7.42 9.86 5.06
N GLU A 137 -8.46 10.66 5.19
CA GLU A 137 -8.54 11.69 6.21
C GLU A 137 -8.99 11.11 7.57
N ARG A 138 -9.33 11.98 8.51
CA ARG A 138 -9.71 11.58 9.88
C ARG A 138 -11.09 10.93 9.97
N TYR A 139 -11.24 10.05 10.95
CA TYR A 139 -12.50 9.35 11.27
C TYR A 139 -13.09 8.56 10.09
N VAL A 140 -12.23 8.02 9.24
CA VAL A 140 -12.64 7.19 8.11
C VAL A 140 -12.57 5.72 8.51
N THR A 141 -13.63 4.98 8.20
CA THR A 141 -13.64 3.52 8.40
C THR A 141 -13.65 2.82 7.04
N ILE A 142 -12.62 2.02 6.79
CA ILE A 142 -12.51 1.21 5.57
C ILE A 142 -12.79 -0.24 5.94
N GLY A 143 -13.86 -0.78 5.39
CA GLY A 143 -14.28 -2.17 5.61
C GLY A 143 -13.29 -3.18 5.01
N ALA A 144 -13.29 -4.37 5.59
CA ALA A 144 -12.39 -5.46 5.23
C ALA A 144 -12.42 -5.83 3.74
N TYR A 145 -11.29 -6.32 3.24
CA TYR A 145 -11.11 -6.75 1.84
C TYR A 145 -11.31 -5.65 0.79
N SER A 146 -11.21 -4.39 1.17
CA SER A 146 -11.35 -3.27 0.23
C SER A 146 -10.05 -2.99 -0.51
N LEU A 147 -10.17 -2.57 -1.78
CA LEU A 147 -9.07 -2.19 -2.64
C LEU A 147 -9.16 -0.69 -2.94
N LEU A 148 -8.14 0.06 -2.53
CA LEU A 148 -8.05 1.50 -2.74
C LEU A 148 -6.84 1.80 -3.62
N ARG A 149 -7.07 2.60 -4.66
CA ARG A 149 -6.01 3.01 -5.57
C ARG A 149 -6.10 4.48 -5.93
N SER A 150 -5.13 5.27 -5.47
CA SER A 150 -5.03 6.71 -5.78
C SER A 150 -6.35 7.45 -5.64
N CYS A 151 -6.98 7.27 -4.50
CA CYS A 151 -8.26 7.91 -4.18
C CYS A 151 -8.09 8.83 -2.97
N THR A 152 -8.94 9.84 -2.91
CA THR A 152 -9.04 10.75 -1.77
C THR A 152 -10.34 10.49 -1.04
N ILE A 153 -10.24 10.23 0.25
CA ILE A 153 -11.39 10.03 1.14
C ILE A 153 -11.34 11.14 2.18
N GLU A 154 -12.30 12.02 2.13
CA GLU A 154 -12.44 13.13 3.07
C GLU A 154 -12.89 12.65 4.46
N PRO A 155 -12.86 13.51 5.48
CA PRO A 155 -13.21 13.13 6.84
C PRO A 155 -14.60 12.52 6.99
N GLU A 156 -14.74 11.66 8.02
CA GLU A 156 -16.03 11.13 8.45
C GLU A 156 -16.75 10.35 7.36
N CYS A 157 -16.05 9.40 6.72
CA CYS A 157 -16.60 8.54 5.68
C CYS A 157 -16.55 7.06 6.08
N ILE A 158 -17.51 6.30 5.58
CA ILE A 158 -17.52 4.84 5.71
C ILE A 158 -17.42 4.20 4.32
N ILE A 159 -16.42 3.37 4.14
CA ILE A 159 -16.28 2.50 2.95
C ILE A 159 -16.63 1.08 3.38
N GLY A 160 -17.67 0.53 2.80
CA GLY A 160 -18.13 -0.83 3.09
C GLY A 160 -17.11 -1.88 2.65
N GLN A 161 -17.23 -3.08 3.22
CA GLN A 161 -16.35 -4.22 2.89
C GLN A 161 -16.44 -4.62 1.42
N HIS A 162 -15.34 -5.22 0.90
CA HIS A 162 -15.24 -5.64 -0.50
C HIS A 162 -15.46 -4.51 -1.52
N SER A 163 -15.23 -3.26 -1.13
CA SER A 163 -15.37 -2.12 -2.03
C SER A 163 -14.08 -1.87 -2.81
N ILE A 164 -14.22 -1.39 -4.03
CA ILE A 164 -13.10 -1.05 -4.92
C ILE A 164 -13.20 0.41 -5.30
N LEU A 165 -12.19 1.19 -4.89
CA LEU A 165 -12.05 2.59 -5.26
C LEU A 165 -10.92 2.74 -6.26
N MET A 166 -11.24 3.28 -7.45
CA MET A 166 -10.29 3.44 -8.54
C MET A 166 -9.66 4.83 -8.57
N GLU A 167 -8.68 4.98 -9.41
CA GLU A 167 -7.81 6.16 -9.52
C GLU A 167 -8.58 7.47 -9.71
N GLY A 168 -8.19 8.48 -8.93
CA GLY A 168 -8.78 9.81 -9.00
C GLY A 168 -10.21 9.89 -8.49
N SER A 169 -10.71 8.85 -7.81
CA SER A 169 -12.02 8.91 -7.16
C SER A 169 -11.93 9.76 -5.88
N LEU A 170 -12.99 10.51 -5.62
CA LEU A 170 -13.13 11.38 -4.47
C LEU A 170 -14.40 11.01 -3.70
N VAL A 171 -14.25 10.74 -2.41
CA VAL A 171 -15.37 10.56 -1.48
C VAL A 171 -15.39 11.75 -0.55
N GLU A 172 -16.43 12.58 -0.66
CA GLU A 172 -16.56 13.77 0.16
C GLU A 172 -17.07 13.44 1.56
N THR A 173 -16.94 14.44 2.44
CA THR A 173 -17.26 14.34 3.87
C THR A 173 -18.63 13.74 4.14
N ASN A 174 -18.73 13.03 5.25
CA ASN A 174 -19.99 12.44 5.73
C ASN A 174 -20.69 11.53 4.70
N SER A 175 -19.93 10.82 3.90
CA SER A 175 -20.47 9.95 2.85
C SER A 175 -20.26 8.48 3.17
N ILE A 176 -21.16 7.65 2.70
CA ILE A 176 -21.09 6.20 2.88
C ILE A 176 -21.11 5.51 1.52
N LEU A 177 -20.15 4.62 1.31
CA LEU A 177 -20.13 3.67 0.20
C LEU A 177 -20.49 2.29 0.74
N GLU A 178 -21.57 1.69 0.24
CA GLU A 178 -22.00 0.35 0.70
C GLU A 178 -21.03 -0.76 0.29
N ALA A 179 -21.11 -1.87 1.00
CA ALA A 179 -20.31 -3.06 0.75
C ALA A 179 -20.46 -3.61 -0.68
N GLY A 180 -19.35 -4.14 -1.23
CA GLY A 180 -19.33 -4.70 -2.58
C GLY A 180 -19.43 -3.67 -3.70
N SER A 181 -19.29 -2.39 -3.41
CA SER A 181 -19.42 -1.31 -4.39
C SER A 181 -18.12 -1.05 -5.13
N VAL A 182 -18.24 -0.66 -6.40
CA VAL A 182 -17.10 -0.28 -7.24
C VAL A 182 -17.23 1.18 -7.65
N LEU A 183 -16.31 2.01 -7.20
CA LEU A 183 -16.23 3.42 -7.56
C LEU A 183 -15.31 3.59 -8.77
N PRO A 184 -15.84 3.94 -9.95
CA PRO A 184 -15.05 4.08 -11.17
C PRO A 184 -14.02 5.21 -11.09
N PRO A 185 -13.01 5.20 -11.97
CA PRO A 185 -12.00 6.26 -12.00
C PRO A 185 -12.62 7.65 -12.15
N GLY A 186 -12.07 8.61 -11.40
CA GLY A 186 -12.50 10.00 -11.45
C GLY A 186 -13.93 10.27 -10.95
N ARG A 187 -14.57 9.28 -10.35
CA ARG A 187 -15.93 9.47 -9.81
C ARG A 187 -15.89 10.17 -8.46
N ARG A 188 -16.80 11.10 -8.27
CA ARG A 188 -17.00 11.84 -7.03
C ARG A 188 -18.28 11.37 -6.34
N ILE A 189 -18.22 11.13 -5.04
CA ILE A 189 -19.36 10.94 -4.16
C ILE A 189 -19.56 12.26 -3.40
N PRO A 190 -20.69 12.95 -3.58
CA PRO A 190 -20.97 14.20 -2.88
C PRO A 190 -21.21 13.98 -1.38
N THR A 191 -21.04 15.07 -0.63
CA THR A 191 -21.22 15.11 0.82
C THR A 191 -22.61 14.64 1.25
N GLY A 192 -22.66 13.80 2.28
CA GLY A 192 -23.90 13.34 2.91
C GLY A 192 -24.72 12.36 2.08
N GLU A 193 -24.10 11.65 1.16
CA GLU A 193 -24.79 10.69 0.30
C GLU A 193 -24.37 9.24 0.57
N LEU A 194 -25.34 8.35 0.38
CA LEU A 194 -25.15 6.92 0.37
C LEU A 194 -25.11 6.44 -1.09
N TRP A 195 -24.03 5.72 -1.44
CA TRP A 195 -23.81 5.15 -2.76
C TRP A 195 -23.60 3.64 -2.67
N ALA A 196 -24.09 2.91 -3.68
CA ALA A 196 -23.99 1.46 -3.73
C ALA A 196 -23.90 0.91 -5.15
N GLY A 197 -23.39 -0.31 -5.28
CA GLY A 197 -23.43 -1.11 -6.50
C GLY A 197 -22.15 -1.10 -7.34
N ASN A 198 -22.19 -1.84 -8.45
CA ASN A 198 -21.11 -1.94 -9.42
C ASN A 198 -21.63 -1.63 -10.83
N PRO A 199 -21.33 -0.45 -11.38
CA PRO A 199 -20.67 0.70 -10.78
C PRO A 199 -21.52 1.40 -9.72
N ALA A 200 -20.88 2.03 -8.74
CA ALA A 200 -21.55 2.73 -7.67
C ALA A 200 -22.47 3.84 -8.19
N ARG A 201 -23.67 3.90 -7.64
CA ARG A 201 -24.72 4.86 -7.95
C ARG A 201 -25.31 5.44 -6.69
N PHE A 202 -25.84 6.65 -6.81
CA PHE A 202 -26.58 7.29 -5.72
C PHE A 202 -27.78 6.44 -5.31
N VAL A 203 -27.94 6.22 -4.02
CA VAL A 203 -29.08 5.52 -3.42
C VAL A 203 -30.00 6.50 -2.73
N ARG A 204 -29.48 7.21 -1.75
CA ARG A 204 -30.21 8.23 -0.97
C ARG A 204 -29.26 9.19 -0.27
N LYS A 205 -29.83 10.26 0.27
CA LYS A 205 -29.13 11.11 1.23
C LYS A 205 -29.11 10.46 2.62
N LEU A 206 -28.07 10.73 3.37
CA LEU A 206 -27.95 10.31 4.76
C LEU A 206 -28.81 11.20 5.65
N THR A 207 -29.34 10.62 6.73
CA THR A 207 -30.01 11.37 7.79
C THR A 207 -28.96 12.02 8.70
N HIS A 208 -29.37 13.04 9.44
CA HIS A 208 -28.46 13.71 10.38
C HIS A 208 -27.97 12.75 11.48
N GLU A 209 -28.80 11.81 11.91
CA GLU A 209 -28.44 10.80 12.90
C GLU A 209 -27.36 9.85 12.37
N GLU A 210 -27.48 9.39 11.13
CA GLU A 210 -26.47 8.55 10.48
C GLU A 210 -25.12 9.27 10.36
N ILE A 211 -25.12 10.54 9.99
CA ILE A 211 -23.91 11.34 9.91
C ILE A 211 -23.21 11.41 11.28
N LEU A 212 -23.94 11.60 12.36
CA LEU A 212 -23.39 11.65 13.72
C LEU A 212 -22.86 10.29 14.21
N GLU A 213 -23.34 9.19 13.65
CA GLU A 213 -22.87 7.84 14.00
C GLU A 213 -21.51 7.48 13.34
N ILE A 214 -21.16 8.11 12.21
CA ILE A 214 -19.92 7.80 11.48
C ILE A 214 -18.68 7.96 12.36
N PRO A 215 -18.41 9.12 12.99
CA PRO A 215 -17.24 9.26 13.84
C PRO A 215 -17.29 8.39 15.09
N LYS A 216 -18.47 8.11 15.64
CA LYS A 216 -18.62 7.21 16.79
C LYS A 216 -18.19 5.79 16.46
N LEU A 217 -18.52 5.31 15.26
CA LEU A 217 -18.07 4.01 14.80
C LEU A 217 -16.54 3.96 14.70
N ALA A 218 -15.91 5.00 14.17
CA ALA A 218 -14.45 5.07 14.07
C ALA A 218 -13.79 5.02 15.45
N VAL A 219 -14.32 5.75 16.44
CA VAL A 219 -13.84 5.73 17.82
C VAL A 219 -14.06 4.36 18.46
N ALA A 220 -15.22 3.75 18.30
CA ALA A 220 -15.51 2.43 18.86
C ALA A 220 -14.55 1.34 18.34
N ILE A 221 -14.18 1.41 17.06
CA ILE A 221 -13.17 0.50 16.49
C ILE A 221 -11.79 0.77 17.09
N ASN A 222 -11.48 2.04 17.37
CA ASN A 222 -10.22 2.38 18.03
C ASN A 222 -10.16 1.86 19.48
N ASP A 223 -11.25 1.95 20.22
CA ASP A 223 -11.33 1.36 21.57
C ASP A 223 -11.17 -0.18 21.52
N LEU A 224 -11.78 -0.82 20.53
CA LEU A 224 -11.58 -2.25 20.29
C LEU A 224 -10.12 -2.58 19.98
N MET A 225 -9.43 -1.73 19.20
CA MET A 225 -8.01 -1.89 18.91
C MET A 225 -7.15 -1.85 20.17
N GLN A 226 -7.46 -0.97 21.13
CA GLN A 226 -6.74 -0.89 22.40
C GLN A 226 -6.87 -2.19 23.20
N SER A 227 -8.06 -2.80 23.21
CA SER A 227 -8.26 -4.12 23.81
C SER A 227 -7.38 -5.18 23.15
N HIS A 228 -7.36 -5.22 21.82
CA HIS A 228 -6.50 -6.14 21.07
C HIS A 228 -5.01 -5.92 21.37
N PHE A 229 -4.59 -4.68 21.51
CA PHE A 229 -3.19 -4.39 21.83
C PHE A 229 -2.78 -4.88 23.22
N SER A 230 -3.69 -4.81 24.19
CA SER A 230 -3.44 -5.23 25.57
C SER A 230 -3.55 -6.75 25.77
N GLU A 231 -4.46 -7.41 25.07
CA GLU A 231 -4.77 -8.82 25.25
C GLU A 231 -3.94 -9.76 24.37
N PHE A 232 -3.60 -9.32 23.16
CA PHE A 232 -2.78 -10.12 22.26
C PHE A 232 -1.30 -9.84 22.49
N LEU A 233 -0.59 -10.83 22.97
CA LEU A 233 0.86 -10.80 23.01
C LEU A 233 1.41 -10.50 21.62
N PRO A 234 2.37 -9.58 21.51
CA PRO A 234 3.00 -9.31 20.23
C PRO A 234 3.52 -10.61 19.62
N TYR A 235 3.31 -10.81 18.34
CA TYR A 235 3.78 -11.97 17.58
C TYR A 235 5.31 -11.91 17.47
N SER A 236 5.97 -12.05 18.61
CA SER A 236 7.42 -12.02 18.75
C SER A 236 7.90 -13.35 19.28
N THR A 237 9.14 -13.67 19.02
CA THR A 237 9.82 -14.84 19.57
C THR A 237 10.11 -14.70 21.07
N VAL A 238 9.69 -13.62 21.70
CA VAL A 238 9.93 -13.32 23.13
C VAL A 238 9.42 -14.45 24.03
N TYR A 239 8.26 -15.02 23.72
CA TYR A 239 7.75 -16.16 24.50
C TYR A 239 8.69 -17.39 24.44
N LEU A 240 9.33 -17.62 23.29
CA LEU A 240 10.32 -18.70 23.14
C LEU A 240 11.62 -18.40 23.92
N GLU A 241 11.99 -17.14 23.99
CA GLU A 241 13.14 -16.69 24.78
C GLU A 241 12.85 -16.81 26.27
N VAL A 242 11.63 -16.43 26.69
CA VAL A 242 11.16 -16.62 28.08
C VAL A 242 11.12 -18.10 28.44
N GLU A 243 10.64 -18.97 27.55
CA GLU A 243 10.65 -20.43 27.75
C GLU A 243 12.07 -20.98 27.89
N LYS A 244 13.00 -20.51 27.05
CA LYS A 244 14.42 -20.88 27.16
C LYS A 244 15.04 -20.43 28.48
N MET A 245 14.75 -19.20 28.90
CA MET A 245 15.22 -18.69 30.18
C MET A 245 14.61 -19.44 31.36
N LYS A 246 13.32 -19.77 31.33
CA LYS A 246 12.68 -20.59 32.36
C LYS A 246 13.34 -21.97 32.47
N LYS A 247 13.59 -22.64 31.34
CA LYS A 247 14.31 -23.92 31.31
C LYS A 247 15.74 -23.82 31.86
N ALA A 248 16.46 -22.73 31.49
CA ALA A 248 17.82 -22.48 31.98
C ALA A 248 17.88 -22.21 33.49
N LEU A 249 16.85 -21.58 34.05
CA LEU A 249 16.75 -21.23 35.46
C LEU A 249 16.03 -22.31 36.30
N SER A 250 15.63 -23.44 35.69
CA SER A 250 14.89 -24.53 36.35
C SER A 250 13.64 -24.05 37.08
N ILE A 251 12.94 -23.06 36.54
CA ILE A 251 11.69 -22.56 37.13
C ILE A 251 10.58 -23.56 36.74
N PRO A 252 9.85 -24.16 37.69
CA PRO A 252 8.76 -25.06 37.36
C PRO A 252 7.63 -24.35 36.62
N LEU A 253 7.04 -25.05 35.65
CA LEU A 253 5.88 -24.61 34.88
C LEU A 253 4.63 -24.60 35.72
#